data_515e5c7439a3ac042f196a3292799d51
#
_entry.id   515e5c7439a3ac042f196a3292799d51
#
_cell.length_a   1.000
_cell.length_b   1.000
_cell.length_c   1.000
_cell.angle_alpha   90.00
_cell.angle_beta   90.00
_cell.angle_gamma   90.00
#
_symmetry.space_group_name_H-M   'P 1'
#
loop_
_entity.id
_entity.type
_entity.pdbx_description
1 polymer ?
#
loop_
_entity_poly.entity_id
_entity_poly.type
_entity_poly.pdbx_seq_one_letter_code
_entity_poly.pdbx_strand_id
1 'polypeptide(L)'
;INSSQSLDMKFNFQLNKFNKKNYKEKHCKKILIVRLPCNPIFPIGPIYLADHIHKCFPEIKQQFMDLAIIPKNKVSKCLKSKIDYFRPHLIIFSWRDIQIYAPVDGRSGNPLQNSFEVFYSKNIFKKIRGSLGGLKLIASHYSEIYRNTSLVKMGLKRAEKYNKDVQVVLGGGAVSVFYEQLGNLLPKGTFV
;
A
#
# COMPACT_ATOMS: atom_id res chain seq x y z
N ILE A 1 -47.66 -9.93 -5.47
CA ILE A 1 -47.31 -8.85 -4.49
C ILE A 1 -45.87 -8.47 -4.72
N ASN A 2 -45.71 -7.31 -5.36
CA ASN A 2 -44.42 -6.64 -5.66
C ASN A 2 -43.77 -6.09 -4.39
N SER A 3 -42.47 -6.27 -4.25
CA SER A 3 -41.58 -5.17 -3.82
C SER A 3 -40.12 -5.57 -3.96
N SER A 4 -39.56 -5.25 -5.10
CA SER A 4 -38.13 -5.06 -5.29
C SER A 4 -37.71 -3.74 -4.58
N GLN A 5 -37.23 -3.83 -3.34
CA GLN A 5 -36.50 -2.73 -2.75
C GLN A 5 -35.04 -2.90 -3.12
N SER A 6 -34.60 -2.15 -4.14
CA SER A 6 -33.20 -1.93 -4.46
C SER A 6 -32.58 -1.17 -3.30
N LEU A 7 -31.64 -1.81 -2.60
CA LEU A 7 -30.74 -1.15 -1.68
C LEU A 7 -29.74 -0.30 -2.50
N ASP A 8 -30.16 0.91 -2.83
CA ASP A 8 -29.25 1.97 -3.28
C ASP A 8 -28.39 2.39 -2.09
N MET A 9 -27.30 1.69 -1.86
CA MET A 9 -26.23 2.17 -1.03
C MET A 9 -25.57 3.35 -1.76
N LYS A 10 -26.10 4.55 -1.56
CA LYS A 10 -25.44 5.80 -1.91
C LYS A 10 -24.19 5.92 -1.03
N PHE A 11 -23.05 5.44 -1.54
CA PHE A 11 -21.75 5.86 -1.04
C PHE A 11 -21.63 7.37 -1.29
N ASN A 12 -22.00 8.17 -0.30
CA ASN A 12 -21.65 9.58 -0.27
C ASN A 12 -20.14 9.69 -0.02
N PHE A 13 -19.35 9.54 -1.08
CA PHE A 13 -18.02 10.10 -1.12
C PHE A 13 -18.19 11.60 -0.98
N GLN A 14 -17.94 12.13 0.20
CA GLN A 14 -17.65 13.55 0.35
C GLN A 14 -16.32 13.80 -0.39
N LEU A 15 -16.42 13.99 -1.70
CA LEU A 15 -15.40 14.69 -2.45
C LEU A 15 -15.31 16.08 -1.83
N ASN A 16 -14.36 16.27 -0.92
CA ASN A 16 -13.95 17.58 -0.46
C ASN A 16 -13.85 18.45 -1.71
N LYS A 17 -14.54 19.60 -1.68
CA LYS A 17 -14.62 20.58 -2.76
C LYS A 17 -13.24 20.84 -3.33
N PHE A 18 -12.85 20.05 -4.30
CA PHE A 18 -11.67 20.33 -5.12
C PHE A 18 -11.95 21.64 -5.85
N ASN A 19 -11.15 22.65 -5.57
CA ASN A 19 -11.18 23.91 -6.27
C ASN A 19 -10.94 23.65 -7.77
N LYS A 20 -12.02 23.56 -8.54
CA LYS A 20 -12.01 23.34 -10.01
C LYS A 20 -11.24 24.41 -10.79
N LYS A 21 -10.77 25.47 -10.14
CA LYS A 21 -10.25 26.67 -10.82
C LYS A 21 -8.87 26.56 -11.46
N ASN A 22 -8.09 25.48 -11.22
CA ASN A 22 -6.72 25.41 -11.75
C ASN A 22 -6.31 24.03 -12.33
N TYR A 23 -7.23 23.17 -12.66
CA TYR A 23 -6.88 21.97 -13.43
C TYR A 23 -6.69 22.32 -14.90
N LYS A 24 -5.49 22.77 -15.28
CA LYS A 24 -5.02 22.58 -16.64
C LYS A 24 -5.04 21.07 -16.87
N GLU A 25 -5.76 20.59 -17.88
CA GLU A 25 -5.78 19.19 -18.31
C GLU A 25 -4.34 18.75 -18.60
N LYS A 26 -3.65 18.27 -17.57
CA LYS A 26 -2.33 17.68 -17.73
C LYS A 26 -2.56 16.23 -18.16
N HIS A 27 -2.36 15.97 -19.43
CA HIS A 27 -2.45 14.65 -20.00
C HIS A 27 -1.48 13.70 -19.25
N CYS A 28 -2.03 12.82 -18.43
CA CYS A 28 -1.27 11.72 -17.83
C CYS A 28 -0.92 10.73 -18.97
N LYS A 29 0.36 10.64 -19.33
CA LYS A 29 0.82 9.76 -20.41
C LYS A 29 1.53 8.50 -19.91
N LYS A 30 1.97 8.49 -18.65
CA LYS A 30 2.78 7.41 -18.08
C LYS A 30 2.36 7.12 -16.64
N ILE A 31 1.93 5.91 -16.38
CA ILE A 31 1.54 5.43 -15.03
C ILE A 31 2.49 4.33 -14.60
N LEU A 32 3.08 4.47 -13.42
CA LEU A 32 3.85 3.42 -12.76
C LEU A 32 3.02 2.85 -11.61
N ILE A 33 2.64 1.59 -11.72
CA ILE A 33 1.93 0.86 -10.66
C ILE A 33 2.98 0.07 -9.87
N VAL A 34 3.07 0.34 -8.57
CA VAL A 34 4.07 -0.25 -7.69
C VAL A 34 3.38 -1.00 -6.56
N ARG A 35 3.58 -2.30 -6.48
CA ARG A 35 3.21 -3.05 -5.29
C ARG A 35 4.30 -2.88 -4.24
N LEU A 36 3.93 -2.38 -3.06
CA LEU A 36 4.84 -2.24 -1.93
C LEU A 36 5.28 -3.60 -1.39
N PRO A 37 6.44 -3.67 -0.72
CA PRO A 37 6.90 -4.90 -0.07
C PRO A 37 5.84 -5.44 0.89
N CYS A 38 5.43 -6.64 0.66
CA CYS A 38 4.45 -7.40 1.44
C CYS A 38 4.73 -8.90 1.24
N ASN A 39 3.86 -9.75 1.76
CA ASN A 39 3.95 -11.18 1.46
C ASN A 39 3.82 -11.45 -0.03
N PRO A 40 4.63 -12.37 -0.59
CA PRO A 40 4.65 -12.68 -2.01
C PRO A 40 3.42 -13.52 -2.42
N ILE A 41 2.24 -12.91 -2.36
CA ILE A 41 0.99 -13.47 -2.88
C ILE A 41 0.71 -12.80 -4.22
N PHE A 42 0.02 -13.47 -5.13
CA PHE A 42 -0.30 -12.93 -6.45
C PHE A 42 -0.99 -11.54 -6.37
N PRO A 43 -0.51 -10.53 -7.08
CA PRO A 43 -0.96 -9.14 -6.96
C PRO A 43 -2.24 -8.87 -7.76
N ILE A 44 -3.34 -9.56 -7.45
CA ILE A 44 -4.60 -9.47 -8.21
C ILE A 44 -5.06 -8.02 -8.38
N GLY A 45 -5.19 -7.25 -7.28
CA GLY A 45 -5.71 -5.88 -7.33
C GLY A 45 -4.94 -4.95 -8.27
N PRO A 46 -3.62 -4.80 -8.13
CA PRO A 46 -2.81 -4.01 -9.06
C PRO A 46 -2.89 -4.46 -10.52
N ILE A 47 -3.01 -5.77 -10.78
CA ILE A 47 -3.11 -6.31 -12.15
C ILE A 47 -4.48 -5.97 -12.75
N TYR A 48 -5.58 -6.15 -12.00
CA TYR A 48 -6.90 -5.72 -12.47
C TYR A 48 -6.96 -4.21 -12.74
N LEU A 49 -6.35 -3.40 -11.87
CA LEU A 49 -6.25 -1.96 -12.10
C LEU A 49 -5.50 -1.64 -13.39
N ALA A 50 -4.37 -2.31 -13.61
CA ALA A 50 -3.58 -2.13 -14.83
C ALA A 50 -4.38 -2.52 -16.08
N ASP A 51 -5.07 -3.65 -16.06
CA ASP A 51 -5.94 -4.09 -17.15
C ASP A 51 -7.08 -3.12 -17.42
N HIS A 52 -7.75 -2.65 -16.36
CA HIS A 52 -8.81 -1.66 -16.47
C HIS A 52 -8.33 -0.34 -17.09
N ILE A 53 -7.20 0.18 -16.63
CA ILE A 53 -6.59 1.40 -17.20
C ILE A 53 -6.25 1.17 -18.68
N HIS A 54 -5.70 0.01 -19.03
CA HIS A 54 -5.36 -0.30 -20.42
C HIS A 54 -6.60 -0.33 -21.32
N LYS A 55 -7.71 -0.88 -20.83
CA LYS A 55 -8.98 -0.95 -21.59
C LYS A 55 -9.63 0.42 -21.77
N CYS A 56 -9.61 1.25 -20.71
CA CYS A 56 -10.26 2.56 -20.74
C CYS A 56 -9.40 3.66 -21.39
N PHE A 57 -8.07 3.54 -21.32
CA PHE A 57 -7.10 4.55 -21.75
C PHE A 57 -5.91 3.89 -22.43
N PRO A 58 -6.09 3.30 -23.63
CA PRO A 58 -5.05 2.53 -24.32
C PRO A 58 -3.82 3.36 -24.71
N GLU A 59 -3.96 4.69 -24.81
CA GLU A 59 -2.87 5.62 -25.11
C GLU A 59 -1.92 5.84 -23.93
N ILE A 60 -2.32 5.49 -22.71
CA ILE A 60 -1.49 5.65 -21.52
C ILE A 60 -0.47 4.51 -21.43
N LYS A 61 0.81 4.88 -21.46
CA LYS A 61 1.89 3.92 -21.19
C LYS A 61 1.91 3.57 -19.71
N GLN A 62 1.79 2.30 -19.41
CA GLN A 62 1.83 1.82 -18.04
C GLN A 62 2.91 0.76 -17.82
N GLN A 63 3.45 0.73 -16.61
CA GLN A 63 4.39 -0.29 -16.18
C GLN A 63 4.02 -0.74 -14.76
N PHE A 64 4.18 -2.03 -14.53
CA PHE A 64 3.99 -2.63 -13.20
C PHE A 64 5.33 -3.02 -12.59
N MET A 65 5.46 -2.81 -11.28
CA MET A 65 6.63 -3.20 -10.50
C MET A 65 6.19 -3.86 -9.19
N ASP A 66 6.59 -5.11 -8.99
CA ASP A 66 6.34 -5.83 -7.75
C ASP A 66 7.57 -5.77 -6.84
N LEU A 67 7.49 -4.97 -5.76
CA LEU A 67 8.57 -4.87 -4.78
C LEU A 67 8.55 -6.03 -3.76
N ALA A 68 7.49 -6.82 -3.70
CA ALA A 68 7.38 -7.95 -2.78
C ALA A 68 8.33 -9.11 -3.14
N ILE A 69 8.67 -9.23 -4.43
CA ILE A 69 9.59 -10.28 -4.92
C ILE A 69 11.05 -9.82 -4.94
N ILE A 70 11.33 -8.53 -4.66
CA ILE A 70 12.68 -7.97 -4.71
C ILE A 70 13.35 -8.14 -3.33
N PRO A 71 14.62 -8.58 -3.27
CA PRO A 71 15.37 -8.64 -2.01
C PRO A 71 15.37 -7.31 -1.27
N LYS A 72 15.12 -7.32 0.05
CA LYS A 72 14.93 -6.13 0.89
C LYS A 72 16.01 -5.05 0.69
N ASN A 73 17.26 -5.45 0.57
CA ASN A 73 18.41 -4.55 0.37
C ASN A 73 18.46 -3.89 -1.02
N LYS A 74 17.74 -4.42 -2.01
CA LYS A 74 17.71 -3.90 -3.38
C LYS A 74 16.46 -3.09 -3.71
N VAL A 75 15.40 -3.17 -2.88
CA VAL A 75 14.10 -2.53 -3.13
C VAL A 75 14.22 -1.04 -3.47
N SER A 76 14.89 -0.27 -2.62
CA SER A 76 15.05 1.19 -2.82
C SER A 76 15.83 1.53 -4.10
N LYS A 77 16.88 0.76 -4.40
CA LYS A 77 17.68 0.95 -5.61
C LYS A 77 16.85 0.64 -6.87
N CYS A 78 16.14 -0.48 -6.86
CA CYS A 78 15.28 -0.89 -7.97
C CYS A 78 14.16 0.12 -8.24
N LEU A 79 13.48 0.61 -7.18
CA LEU A 79 12.43 1.61 -7.34
C LEU A 79 12.97 2.91 -7.93
N LYS A 80 14.09 3.42 -7.43
CA LYS A 80 14.74 4.63 -7.99
C LYS A 80 15.09 4.44 -9.46
N SER A 81 15.76 3.34 -9.81
CA SER A 81 16.15 3.02 -11.18
C SER A 81 14.94 2.95 -12.13
N LYS A 82 13.83 2.36 -11.65
CA LYS A 82 12.59 2.26 -12.42
C LYS A 82 11.96 3.62 -12.68
N ILE A 83 11.92 4.49 -11.66
CA ILE A 83 11.42 5.86 -11.78
C ILE A 83 12.29 6.68 -12.75
N ASP A 84 13.62 6.58 -12.64
CA ASP A 84 14.57 7.29 -13.51
C ASP A 84 14.40 6.91 -14.97
N TYR A 85 14.24 5.62 -15.23
CA TYR A 85 14.04 5.09 -16.58
C TYR A 85 12.68 5.48 -17.17
N PHE A 86 11.61 5.26 -16.40
CA PHE A 86 10.25 5.39 -16.91
C PHE A 86 9.72 6.83 -16.87
N ARG A 87 10.16 7.63 -15.87
CA ARG A 87 9.73 9.03 -15.64
C ARG A 87 8.20 9.16 -15.63
N PRO A 88 7.52 8.58 -14.64
CA PRO A 88 6.06 8.55 -14.58
C PRO A 88 5.47 9.94 -14.32
N HIS A 89 4.24 10.16 -14.81
CA HIS A 89 3.40 11.30 -14.46
C HIS A 89 2.52 10.98 -13.23
N LEU A 90 2.16 9.70 -13.07
CA LEU A 90 1.40 9.19 -11.93
C LEU A 90 2.10 7.94 -11.40
N ILE A 91 2.25 7.86 -10.08
CA ILE A 91 2.69 6.65 -9.39
C ILE A 91 1.54 6.15 -8.52
N ILE A 92 1.14 4.90 -8.72
CA ILE A 92 0.12 4.24 -7.90
C ILE A 92 0.83 3.21 -7.04
N PHE A 93 0.86 3.44 -5.73
CA PHE A 93 1.35 2.46 -4.77
C PHE A 93 0.19 1.60 -4.27
N SER A 94 0.33 0.30 -4.37
CA SER A 94 -0.59 -0.68 -3.80
C SER A 94 0.00 -1.26 -2.52
N TRP A 95 -0.70 -1.06 -1.41
CA TRP A 95 -0.34 -1.59 -0.10
C TRP A 95 -1.40 -2.55 0.37
N ARG A 96 -1.06 -3.84 0.36
CA ARG A 96 -2.03 -4.90 0.63
C ARG A 96 -2.14 -5.31 2.09
N ASP A 97 -1.02 -5.30 2.85
CA ASP A 97 -0.97 -5.94 4.15
C ASP A 97 -1.92 -5.30 5.16
N ILE A 98 -3.06 -5.97 5.36
CA ILE A 98 -4.04 -5.66 6.38
C ILE A 98 -3.82 -6.55 7.62
N GLN A 99 -3.12 -7.67 7.47
CA GLN A 99 -3.16 -8.75 8.43
C GLN A 99 -1.95 -8.70 9.36
N ILE A 100 -2.07 -7.91 10.43
CA ILE A 100 -1.13 -7.93 11.56
C ILE A 100 -1.09 -9.31 12.22
N TYR A 101 -2.19 -10.06 12.15
CA TYR A 101 -2.40 -11.31 12.89
C TYR A 101 -2.46 -12.56 12.01
N ALA A 102 -2.39 -12.45 10.70
CA ALA A 102 -2.34 -13.64 9.88
C ALA A 102 -1.01 -14.36 10.08
N PRO A 103 -1.02 -15.67 10.28
CA PRO A 103 0.21 -16.46 10.31
C PRO A 103 0.84 -16.41 8.93
N VAL A 104 1.72 -15.47 8.79
CA VAL A 104 2.42 -15.27 7.54
C VAL A 104 3.75 -15.97 7.64
N ASP A 105 3.86 -17.06 6.92
CA ASP A 105 5.11 -17.70 6.47
C ASP A 105 6.24 -17.89 7.51
N GLY A 106 5.92 -18.05 8.79
CA GLY A 106 6.88 -18.40 9.84
C GLY A 106 7.94 -17.35 10.18
N ARG A 107 7.95 -16.19 9.53
CA ARG A 107 9.00 -15.17 9.75
C ARG A 107 8.85 -14.39 11.05
N SER A 108 7.63 -14.24 11.56
CA SER A 108 7.34 -13.43 12.76
C SER A 108 6.84 -14.23 13.97
N GLY A 109 6.93 -15.55 13.92
CA GLY A 109 6.31 -16.42 14.90
C GLY A 109 4.79 -16.55 14.67
N ASN A 110 4.17 -17.48 15.38
CA ASN A 110 2.72 -17.69 15.32
C ASN A 110 2.02 -16.79 16.35
N PRO A 111 1.29 -15.72 15.94
CA PRO A 111 0.62 -14.80 16.87
C PRO A 111 -0.37 -15.51 17.80
N LEU A 112 -1.08 -16.53 17.28
CA LEU A 112 -1.99 -17.34 18.08
C LEU A 112 -1.24 -18.12 19.15
N GLN A 113 -0.12 -18.77 18.80
CA GLN A 113 0.70 -19.50 19.76
C GLN A 113 1.24 -18.56 20.84
N ASN A 114 1.74 -17.38 20.47
CA ASN A 114 2.23 -16.39 21.44
C ASN A 114 1.10 -15.97 22.40
N SER A 115 -0.10 -15.71 21.89
CA SER A 115 -1.25 -15.37 22.71
C SER A 115 -1.64 -16.52 23.66
N PHE A 116 -1.69 -17.75 23.16
CA PHE A 116 -1.94 -18.92 23.99
C PHE A 116 -0.89 -19.10 25.10
N GLU A 117 0.38 -18.88 24.78
CA GLU A 117 1.46 -18.97 25.77
C GLU A 117 1.33 -17.90 26.85
N VAL A 118 0.94 -16.67 26.50
CA VAL A 118 0.75 -15.58 27.46
C VAL A 118 -0.46 -15.82 28.37
N PHE A 119 -1.60 -16.12 27.79
CA PHE A 119 -2.87 -16.13 28.53
C PHE A 119 -3.15 -17.45 29.21
N TYR A 120 -2.82 -18.58 28.62
CA TYR A 120 -3.28 -19.90 29.07
C TYR A 120 -2.17 -20.80 29.65
N SER A 121 -0.89 -20.48 29.41
CA SER A 121 0.18 -21.32 29.96
C SER A 121 0.30 -21.14 31.50
N LYS A 122 0.42 -22.25 32.23
CA LYS A 122 0.79 -22.24 33.66
C LYS A 122 2.31 -22.03 33.85
N ASN A 123 3.11 -22.23 32.82
CA ASN A 123 4.58 -22.12 32.88
C ASN A 123 5.01 -20.68 32.59
N ILE A 124 5.70 -20.07 33.58
CA ILE A 124 6.19 -18.68 33.50
C ILE A 124 7.15 -18.46 32.33
N PHE A 125 8.00 -19.42 32.04
CA PHE A 125 8.94 -19.30 30.91
C PHE A 125 8.22 -19.25 29.54
N LYS A 126 7.11 -20.02 29.39
CA LYS A 126 6.27 -19.96 28.20
C LYS A 126 5.57 -18.61 28.09
N LYS A 127 5.09 -18.05 29.21
CA LYS A 127 4.50 -16.70 29.22
C LYS A 127 5.50 -15.62 28.78
N ILE A 128 6.71 -15.65 29.31
CA ILE A 128 7.78 -14.72 28.94
C ILE A 128 8.09 -14.86 27.44
N ARG A 129 8.24 -16.08 26.95
CA ARG A 129 8.51 -16.34 25.52
C ARG A 129 7.38 -15.79 24.62
N GLY A 130 6.13 -16.04 24.99
CA GLY A 130 4.96 -15.54 24.27
C GLY A 130 4.91 -14.00 24.26
N SER A 131 5.20 -13.35 25.37
CA SER A 131 5.25 -11.88 25.47
C SER A 131 6.36 -11.30 24.58
N LEU A 132 7.56 -11.88 24.60
CA LEU A 132 8.65 -11.47 23.73
C LEU A 132 8.30 -11.68 22.24
N GLY A 133 7.63 -12.78 21.91
CA GLY A 133 7.10 -13.04 20.57
C GLY A 133 6.10 -12.00 20.12
N GLY A 134 5.20 -11.59 20.99
CA GLY A 134 4.22 -10.52 20.77
C GLY A 134 4.89 -9.16 20.52
N LEU A 135 5.84 -8.78 21.36
CA LEU A 135 6.62 -7.55 21.19
C LEU A 135 7.39 -7.53 19.87
N LYS A 136 8.02 -8.65 19.50
CA LYS A 136 8.72 -8.77 18.22
C LYS A 136 7.77 -8.61 17.03
N LEU A 137 6.55 -9.14 17.12
CA LEU A 137 5.53 -9.00 16.09
C LEU A 137 5.13 -7.52 15.92
N ILE A 138 4.87 -6.81 17.02
CA ILE A 138 4.53 -5.39 17.02
C ILE A 138 5.67 -4.57 16.41
N ALA A 139 6.90 -4.80 16.86
CA ALA A 139 8.07 -4.09 16.33
C ALA A 139 8.27 -4.34 14.83
N SER A 140 8.06 -5.57 14.36
CA SER A 140 8.10 -5.93 12.93
C SER A 140 7.06 -5.16 12.13
N HIS A 141 5.84 -5.08 12.65
CA HIS A 141 4.75 -4.36 11.99
C HIS A 141 5.04 -2.86 11.85
N TYR A 142 5.46 -2.20 12.92
CA TYR A 142 5.86 -0.78 12.84
C TYR A 142 7.01 -0.55 11.88
N SER A 143 8.00 -1.46 11.86
CA SER A 143 9.11 -1.40 10.91
C SER A 143 8.64 -1.50 9.45
N GLU A 144 7.62 -2.31 9.17
CA GLU A 144 7.03 -2.42 7.83
C GLU A 144 6.26 -1.17 7.42
N ILE A 145 5.47 -0.60 8.32
CA ILE A 145 4.77 0.67 8.09
C ILE A 145 5.80 1.76 7.75
N TYR A 146 6.83 1.90 8.58
CA TYR A 146 7.89 2.89 8.37
C TYR A 146 8.62 2.69 7.04
N ARG A 147 8.96 1.45 6.71
CA ARG A 147 9.62 1.11 5.44
C ARG A 147 8.75 1.47 4.25
N ASN A 148 7.48 1.08 4.26
CA ASN A 148 6.57 1.29 3.15
C ASN A 148 6.26 2.79 2.95
N THR A 149 6.02 3.54 4.01
CA THR A 149 5.86 5.00 3.93
C THR A 149 7.13 5.69 3.45
N SER A 150 8.30 5.23 3.86
CA SER A 150 9.60 5.75 3.37
C SER A 150 9.80 5.49 1.88
N LEU A 151 9.35 4.34 1.36
CA LEU A 151 9.39 4.04 -0.08
C LEU A 151 8.46 4.95 -0.87
N VAL A 152 7.26 5.24 -0.38
CA VAL A 152 6.33 6.20 -1.00
C VAL A 152 6.96 7.59 -1.05
N LYS A 153 7.47 8.10 0.08
CA LYS A 153 8.17 9.40 0.16
C LYS A 153 9.37 9.48 -0.81
N MET A 154 10.18 8.42 -0.82
CA MET A 154 11.33 8.34 -1.71
C MET A 154 10.92 8.31 -3.19
N GLY A 155 9.86 7.58 -3.51
CA GLY A 155 9.32 7.49 -4.87
C GLY A 155 8.83 8.84 -5.37
N LEU A 156 8.05 9.55 -4.57
CA LEU A 156 7.61 10.92 -4.88
C LEU A 156 8.80 11.85 -5.09
N LYS A 157 9.68 11.98 -4.10
CA LYS A 157 10.87 12.85 -4.19
C LYS A 157 11.77 12.54 -5.39
N ARG A 158 11.84 11.25 -5.81
CA ARG A 158 12.62 10.86 -6.99
C ARG A 158 11.93 11.28 -8.28
N ALA A 159 10.62 11.10 -8.38
CA ALA A 159 9.84 11.45 -9.56
C ALA A 159 9.74 12.97 -9.76
N GLU A 160 9.64 13.76 -8.69
CA GLU A 160 9.64 15.23 -8.72
C GLU A 160 10.88 15.83 -9.40
N LYS A 161 12.01 15.10 -9.44
CA LYS A 161 13.20 15.54 -10.16
C LYS A 161 12.98 15.64 -11.67
N TYR A 162 12.07 14.86 -12.21
CA TYR A 162 11.76 14.81 -13.64
C TYR A 162 10.45 15.51 -13.98
N ASN A 163 9.51 15.49 -13.05
CA ASN A 163 8.21 16.11 -13.20
C ASN A 163 7.74 16.64 -11.84
N LYS A 164 7.75 17.97 -11.67
CA LYS A 164 7.31 18.63 -10.43
C LYS A 164 5.81 18.43 -10.14
N ASP A 165 5.04 18.09 -11.15
CA ASP A 165 3.59 17.86 -11.05
C ASP A 165 3.22 16.38 -10.98
N VAL A 166 4.18 15.50 -10.68
CA VAL A 166 3.92 14.08 -10.48
C VAL A 166 2.91 13.90 -9.36
N GLN A 167 1.93 13.04 -9.62
CA GLN A 167 0.93 12.66 -8.63
C GLN A 167 1.25 11.29 -8.04
N VAL A 168 0.90 11.11 -6.77
CA VAL A 168 1.04 9.83 -6.08
C VAL A 168 -0.31 9.45 -5.51
N VAL A 169 -0.75 8.24 -5.83
CA VAL A 169 -1.94 7.61 -5.25
C VAL A 169 -1.48 6.41 -4.43
N LEU A 170 -1.99 6.29 -3.23
CA LEU A 170 -1.78 5.13 -2.38
C LEU A 170 -3.12 4.43 -2.18
N GLY A 171 -3.18 3.16 -2.52
CA GLY A 171 -4.39 2.36 -2.38
C GLY A 171 -4.10 0.94 -1.88
N GLY A 172 -5.16 0.18 -1.69
CA GLY A 172 -5.10 -1.21 -1.24
C GLY A 172 -5.64 -1.40 0.17
N GLY A 173 -5.76 -2.64 0.59
CA GLY A 173 -6.47 -2.99 1.82
C GLY A 173 -5.90 -2.35 3.09
N ALA A 174 -4.58 -2.19 3.20
CA ALA A 174 -3.98 -1.51 4.36
C ALA A 174 -4.44 -0.05 4.47
N VAL A 175 -4.57 0.60 3.32
CA VAL A 175 -4.97 2.01 3.24
C VAL A 175 -6.44 2.17 3.63
N SER A 176 -7.30 1.27 3.16
CA SER A 176 -8.74 1.29 3.50
C SER A 176 -9.00 1.14 5.01
N VAL A 177 -8.10 0.45 5.73
CA VAL A 177 -8.25 0.22 7.17
C VAL A 177 -7.57 1.31 8.00
N PHE A 178 -6.43 1.84 7.55
CA PHE A 178 -5.56 2.73 8.33
C PHE A 178 -5.38 4.12 7.69
N TYR A 179 -6.35 4.59 6.90
CA TYR A 179 -6.19 5.82 6.13
C TYR A 179 -5.88 7.06 7.01
N GLU A 180 -6.50 7.18 8.19
CA GLU A 180 -6.28 8.31 9.10
C GLU A 180 -4.85 8.32 9.65
N GLN A 181 -4.37 7.16 10.10
CA GLN A 181 -3.02 7.01 10.64
C GLN A 181 -1.96 7.20 9.56
N LEU A 182 -2.21 6.68 8.36
CA LEU A 182 -1.31 6.82 7.22
C LEU A 182 -1.29 8.23 6.66
N GLY A 183 -2.42 8.96 6.67
CA GLY A 183 -2.53 10.33 6.18
C GLY A 183 -1.52 11.27 6.84
N ASN A 184 -1.26 11.09 8.13
CA ASN A 184 -0.27 11.87 8.89
C ASN A 184 1.19 11.49 8.57
N LEU A 185 1.43 10.29 8.04
CA LEU A 185 2.76 9.78 7.72
C LEU A 185 3.16 10.01 6.26
N LEU A 186 2.22 10.35 5.40
CA LEU A 186 2.42 10.50 3.96
C LEU A 186 2.76 11.95 3.59
N PRO A 187 3.41 12.17 2.44
CA PRO A 187 3.63 13.52 1.91
C PRO A 187 2.31 14.23 1.61
N LYS A 188 2.26 15.54 1.79
CA LYS A 188 1.14 16.36 1.32
C LYS A 188 0.96 16.18 -0.19
N GLY A 189 -0.28 16.01 -0.64
CA GLY A 189 -0.59 15.74 -2.05
C GLY A 189 -0.58 14.26 -2.45
N THR A 190 -0.35 13.34 -1.50
CA THR A 190 -0.64 11.92 -1.72
C THR A 190 -2.14 11.69 -1.59
N PHE A 191 -2.78 11.18 -2.63
CA PHE A 191 -4.18 10.78 -2.59
C PHE A 191 -4.28 9.37 -1.97
N VAL A 192 -5.21 9.19 -1.07
CA VAL A 192 -5.45 7.94 -0.35
C VAL A 192 -6.88 7.45 -0.61
#